data_7a71a4798834f38854ce4b743baeeed2
#
_entry.id   7a71a4798834f38854ce4b743baeeed2
#
_cell.length_a   1.000
_cell.length_b   1.000
_cell.length_c   1.000
_cell.angle_alpha   90.00
_cell.angle_beta   90.00
_cell.angle_gamma   90.00
#
_symmetry.space_group_name_H-M   'P 1'
#
loop_
_entity.id
_entity.type
_entity.pdbx_description
1 polymer ?
#
loop_
_entity_poly.entity_id
_entity_poly.type
_entity_poly.pdbx_seq_one_letter_code
_entity_poly.pdbx_strand_id
1 'polypeptide(L)'
;SSYCSALSELCKQEWDNGNEYFPATSFQISNIYSGDGVANVIPGEAKVMFNIRYSTETTKEELQSKIHEILDLHKLDYSVDWSHSGYPFLTPKGELVSACINAVKETKDITPELSTSGGTSDGRFIAQEGTQVVELGPVNATIHQVNESVLIQDLEDLSRIYSKILAKILV
;
A
#
# COMPACT_ATOMS: atom_id res chain seq x y z
N SER A 1 -30.68 7.09 1.40
CA SER A 1 -30.97 5.90 0.60
C SER A 1 -30.06 4.76 1.07
N SER A 2 -30.45 3.51 0.82
CA SER A 2 -29.67 2.31 1.19
C SER A 2 -28.23 2.34 0.62
N TYR A 3 -28.06 2.92 -0.55
CA TYR A 3 -26.77 3.16 -1.19
C TYR A 3 -25.81 4.00 -0.31
N CYS A 4 -26.23 5.18 0.14
CA CYS A 4 -25.39 6.02 1.00
C CYS A 4 -25.07 5.35 2.34
N SER A 5 -26.03 4.57 2.86
CA SER A 5 -25.83 3.81 4.11
C SER A 5 -24.78 2.72 3.93
N ALA A 6 -24.82 1.96 2.84
CA ALA A 6 -23.82 0.94 2.53
C ALA A 6 -22.41 1.54 2.39
N LEU A 7 -22.27 2.65 1.67
CA LEU A 7 -20.98 3.32 1.53
C LEU A 7 -20.46 3.86 2.86
N SER A 8 -21.36 4.41 3.70
CA SER A 8 -20.99 4.87 5.05
C SER A 8 -20.55 3.73 5.95
N GLU A 9 -21.17 2.56 5.83
CA GLU A 9 -20.79 1.36 6.58
C GLU A 9 -19.44 0.84 6.13
N LEU A 10 -19.20 0.71 4.82
CA LEU A 10 -17.90 0.33 4.27
C LEU A 10 -16.77 1.24 4.75
N CYS A 11 -17.00 2.56 4.78
CA CYS A 11 -16.01 3.52 5.25
C CYS A 11 -15.73 3.45 6.75
N LYS A 12 -16.67 2.96 7.55
CA LYS A 12 -16.55 2.84 9.02
C LYS A 12 -16.18 1.44 9.48
N GLN A 13 -16.16 0.48 8.56
CA GLN A 13 -15.82 -0.90 8.88
C GLN A 13 -14.39 -0.97 9.42
N GLU A 14 -14.24 -1.59 10.58
CA GLU A 14 -12.95 -2.03 11.09
C GLU A 14 -12.61 -3.36 10.41
N TRP A 15 -11.62 -3.34 9.52
CA TRP A 15 -11.25 -4.47 8.69
C TRP A 15 -10.32 -5.43 9.43
N ASP A 16 -9.33 -4.89 10.14
CA ASP A 16 -8.41 -5.55 11.07
C ASP A 16 -7.73 -4.49 11.95
N ASN A 17 -6.86 -4.92 12.86
CA ASN A 17 -6.10 -4.01 13.74
C ASN A 17 -4.68 -3.74 13.23
N GLY A 18 -4.29 -4.30 12.08
CA GLY A 18 -2.90 -4.31 11.68
C GLY A 18 -2.03 -5.15 12.61
N ASN A 19 -0.73 -4.96 12.53
CA ASN A 19 0.24 -5.63 13.42
C ASN A 19 1.49 -4.75 13.63
N GLU A 20 2.55 -5.32 14.22
CA GLU A 20 3.83 -4.62 14.48
C GLU A 20 4.40 -3.94 13.22
N TYR A 21 4.14 -4.50 12.02
CA TYR A 21 4.76 -4.09 10.77
C TYR A 21 3.81 -3.36 9.82
N PHE A 22 2.50 -3.62 9.94
CA PHE A 22 1.49 -3.08 9.04
C PHE A 22 0.43 -2.29 9.79
N PRO A 23 0.06 -1.11 9.29
CA PRO A 23 -1.13 -0.42 9.78
C PRO A 23 -2.38 -1.28 9.50
N ALA A 24 -3.45 -0.97 10.21
CA ALA A 24 -4.75 -1.58 9.96
C ALA A 24 -5.19 -1.40 8.50
N THR A 25 -5.85 -2.41 7.96
CA THR A 25 -6.46 -2.36 6.63
C THR A 25 -7.44 -1.21 6.54
N SER A 26 -7.38 -0.47 5.46
CA SER A 26 -8.19 0.73 5.24
C SER A 26 -8.91 0.68 3.89
N PHE A 27 -10.14 1.18 3.89
CA PHE A 27 -11.00 1.31 2.73
C PHE A 27 -11.23 2.80 2.43
N GLN A 28 -10.99 3.22 1.18
CA GLN A 28 -11.17 4.60 0.76
C GLN A 28 -12.01 4.67 -0.52
N ILE A 29 -13.01 5.55 -0.53
CA ILE A 29 -13.73 5.93 -1.73
C ILE A 29 -12.94 7.06 -2.39
N SER A 30 -12.51 6.85 -3.62
CA SER A 30 -11.77 7.84 -4.39
C SER A 30 -12.67 8.70 -5.28
N ASN A 31 -13.74 8.13 -5.81
CA ASN A 31 -14.66 8.84 -6.69
C ASN A 31 -16.09 8.31 -6.57
N ILE A 32 -17.06 9.20 -6.72
CA ILE A 32 -18.48 8.87 -6.85
C ILE A 32 -19.04 9.66 -8.04
N TYR A 33 -19.66 8.95 -8.95
CA TYR A 33 -20.34 9.53 -10.12
C TYR A 33 -21.81 9.13 -10.10
N SER A 34 -22.73 10.08 -10.25
CA SER A 34 -24.16 9.80 -10.25
C SER A 34 -24.91 10.92 -10.96
N GLY A 35 -25.71 10.54 -11.97
CA GLY A 35 -26.53 11.46 -12.74
C GLY A 35 -25.76 12.48 -13.58
N ASP A 36 -26.53 13.32 -14.27
CA ASP A 36 -26.02 14.31 -15.23
C ASP A 36 -26.07 15.76 -14.68
N GLY A 37 -26.22 15.91 -13.35
CA GLY A 37 -26.28 17.23 -12.70
C GLY A 37 -27.65 17.92 -12.76
N VAL A 38 -28.71 17.22 -13.20
CA VAL A 38 -30.07 17.77 -13.26
C VAL A 38 -30.73 17.67 -11.88
N ALA A 39 -31.05 18.82 -11.29
CA ALA A 39 -31.46 18.92 -9.90
C ALA A 39 -32.80 18.26 -9.53
N ASN A 40 -33.68 18.04 -10.51
CA ASN A 40 -35.03 17.46 -10.31
C ASN A 40 -35.16 16.02 -10.83
N VAL A 41 -34.05 15.36 -11.15
CA VAL A 41 -34.01 13.97 -11.59
C VAL A 41 -33.21 13.13 -10.60
N ILE A 42 -33.80 12.04 -10.12
CA ILE A 42 -33.10 11.06 -9.29
C ILE A 42 -32.36 10.09 -10.23
N PRO A 43 -31.02 9.99 -10.14
CA PRO A 43 -30.25 9.07 -10.97
C PRO A 43 -30.66 7.60 -10.77
N GLY A 44 -30.73 6.84 -11.85
CA GLY A 44 -31.02 5.41 -11.83
C GLY A 44 -29.84 4.57 -11.36
N GLU A 45 -28.61 5.09 -11.51
CA GLU A 45 -27.38 4.39 -11.13
C GLU A 45 -26.32 5.34 -10.58
N ALA A 46 -25.37 4.77 -9.87
CA ALA A 46 -24.18 5.46 -9.39
C ALA A 46 -22.96 4.55 -9.54
N LYS A 47 -21.84 5.15 -9.97
CA LYS A 47 -20.54 4.47 -10.06
C LYS A 47 -19.65 4.95 -8.93
N VAL A 48 -19.10 4.02 -8.16
CA VAL A 48 -18.16 4.30 -7.06
C VAL A 48 -16.83 3.67 -7.37
N MET A 49 -15.77 4.45 -7.25
CA MET A 49 -14.40 3.93 -7.29
C MET A 49 -13.86 3.94 -5.87
N PHE A 50 -13.29 2.84 -5.47
CA PHE A 50 -12.69 2.68 -4.16
C PHE A 50 -11.36 1.92 -4.26
N ASN A 51 -10.55 2.03 -3.23
CA ASN A 51 -9.36 1.23 -3.07
C ASN A 51 -9.25 0.72 -1.63
N ILE A 52 -8.52 -0.37 -1.47
CA ILE A 52 -8.23 -0.98 -0.17
C ILE A 52 -6.72 -1.14 -0.06
N ARG A 53 -6.17 -0.64 1.04
CA ARG A 53 -4.81 -0.93 1.47
C ARG A 53 -4.89 -1.91 2.61
N TYR A 54 -4.38 -3.10 2.42
CA TYR A 54 -4.56 -4.17 3.39
C TYR A 54 -3.24 -4.73 3.91
N SER A 55 -3.30 -5.25 5.13
CA SER A 55 -2.19 -5.82 5.87
C SER A 55 -2.09 -7.33 5.61
N THR A 56 -1.12 -7.96 6.26
CA THR A 56 -0.98 -9.43 6.27
C THR A 56 -2.00 -10.13 7.18
N GLU A 57 -2.86 -9.37 7.88
CA GLU A 57 -3.88 -9.91 8.80
C GLU A 57 -5.17 -10.34 8.10
N THR A 58 -5.31 -10.03 6.81
CA THR A 58 -6.48 -10.40 6.01
C THR A 58 -6.07 -10.78 4.59
N THR A 59 -6.98 -11.41 3.87
CA THR A 59 -6.78 -11.81 2.49
C THR A 59 -7.65 -11.01 1.54
N LYS A 60 -7.27 -10.99 0.27
CA LYS A 60 -8.08 -10.38 -0.79
C LYS A 60 -9.49 -10.99 -0.83
N GLU A 61 -9.59 -12.29 -0.69
CA GLU A 61 -10.82 -13.08 -0.74
C GLU A 61 -11.75 -12.72 0.44
N GLU A 62 -11.20 -12.59 1.65
CA GLU A 62 -11.96 -12.17 2.84
C GLU A 62 -12.50 -10.75 2.70
N LEU A 63 -11.67 -9.82 2.20
CA LEU A 63 -12.08 -8.44 1.95
C LEU A 63 -13.21 -8.36 0.91
N GLN A 64 -13.08 -9.08 -0.20
CA GLN A 64 -14.12 -9.15 -1.23
C GLN A 64 -15.41 -9.71 -0.68
N SER A 65 -15.33 -10.81 0.05
CA SER A 65 -16.50 -11.44 0.70
C SER A 65 -17.21 -10.49 1.65
N LYS A 66 -16.44 -9.78 2.48
CA LYS A 66 -16.99 -8.83 3.46
C LYS A 66 -17.67 -7.63 2.78
N ILE A 67 -17.10 -7.12 1.70
CA ILE A 67 -17.71 -6.03 0.93
C ILE A 67 -19.04 -6.50 0.32
N HIS A 68 -19.07 -7.67 -0.30
CA HIS A 68 -20.31 -8.25 -0.85
C HIS A 68 -21.36 -8.43 0.25
N GLU A 69 -20.98 -8.98 1.42
CA GLU A 69 -21.88 -9.14 2.57
C GLU A 69 -22.54 -7.81 2.96
N ILE A 70 -21.77 -6.72 3.07
CA ILE A 70 -22.29 -5.40 3.43
C ILE A 70 -23.24 -4.88 2.34
N LEU A 71 -22.86 -4.99 1.06
CA LEU A 71 -23.70 -4.54 -0.05
C LEU A 71 -25.03 -5.32 -0.13
N ASP A 72 -24.99 -6.63 0.10
CA ASP A 72 -26.17 -7.52 0.10
C ASP A 72 -27.10 -7.22 1.27
N LEU A 73 -26.58 -6.92 2.46
CA LEU A 73 -27.39 -6.49 3.62
C LEU A 73 -28.22 -5.25 3.30
N HIS A 74 -27.68 -4.35 2.49
CA HIS A 74 -28.39 -3.16 2.03
C HIS A 74 -29.32 -3.40 0.84
N LYS A 75 -29.40 -4.64 0.34
CA LYS A 75 -30.26 -5.07 -0.78
C LYS A 75 -30.03 -4.22 -2.05
N LEU A 76 -28.79 -3.91 -2.33
CA LEU A 76 -28.41 -3.19 -3.53
C LEU A 76 -28.39 -4.13 -4.74
N ASP A 77 -28.78 -3.63 -5.89
CA ASP A 77 -28.49 -4.24 -7.18
C ASP A 77 -27.16 -3.64 -7.65
N TYR A 78 -26.11 -4.45 -7.74
CA TYR A 78 -24.77 -3.96 -7.99
C TYR A 78 -23.91 -4.97 -8.75
N SER A 79 -22.83 -4.47 -9.35
CA SER A 79 -21.70 -5.24 -9.84
C SER A 79 -20.40 -4.63 -9.30
N VAL A 80 -19.38 -5.45 -9.06
CA VAL A 80 -18.06 -4.98 -8.63
C VAL A 80 -16.99 -5.55 -9.56
N ASP A 81 -16.23 -4.66 -10.18
CA ASP A 81 -15.04 -5.00 -10.95
C ASP A 81 -13.81 -4.91 -10.06
N TRP A 82 -13.11 -6.03 -9.90
CA TRP A 82 -11.95 -6.13 -9.04
C TRP A 82 -10.64 -6.01 -9.82
N SER A 83 -9.78 -5.11 -9.39
CA SER A 83 -8.39 -5.02 -9.83
C SER A 83 -7.47 -5.21 -8.63
N HIS A 84 -6.50 -6.12 -8.75
CA HIS A 84 -5.57 -6.43 -7.67
C HIS A 84 -4.15 -6.00 -8.05
N SER A 85 -3.58 -5.05 -7.29
CA SER A 85 -2.26 -4.49 -7.56
C SER A 85 -1.12 -5.37 -7.04
N GLY A 86 -1.34 -6.10 -5.95
CA GLY A 86 -0.35 -6.99 -5.35
C GLY A 86 -0.68 -7.39 -3.92
N TYR A 87 -0.02 -8.44 -3.46
CA TYR A 87 -0.13 -8.92 -2.09
C TYR A 87 0.80 -8.13 -1.17
N PRO A 88 0.41 -7.89 0.10
CA PRO A 88 1.35 -7.39 1.10
C PRO A 88 2.45 -8.43 1.31
N PHE A 89 3.67 -7.97 1.52
CA PHE A 89 4.80 -8.83 1.84
C PHE A 89 5.64 -8.23 2.97
N LEU A 90 6.30 -9.09 3.72
CA LEU A 90 7.24 -8.71 4.76
C LEU A 90 8.51 -9.55 4.62
N THR A 91 9.64 -8.89 4.43
CA THR A 91 10.93 -9.53 4.49
C THR A 91 11.33 -9.76 5.94
N PRO A 92 11.56 -11.01 6.36
CA PRO A 92 11.94 -11.30 7.75
C PRO A 92 13.28 -10.66 8.10
N LYS A 93 13.43 -10.29 9.39
CA LYS A 93 14.72 -9.82 9.92
C LYS A 93 15.77 -10.93 9.75
N GLY A 94 16.76 -10.69 8.90
CA GLY A 94 17.79 -11.66 8.53
C GLY A 94 19.04 -10.99 7.98
N GLU A 95 19.81 -11.73 7.21
CA GLU A 95 21.09 -11.29 6.68
C GLU A 95 20.95 -10.06 5.77
N LEU A 96 20.00 -10.06 4.83
CA LEU A 96 19.76 -8.94 3.92
C LEU A 96 19.39 -7.66 4.69
N VAL A 97 18.42 -7.76 5.61
CA VAL A 97 17.97 -6.61 6.41
C VAL A 97 19.13 -6.08 7.26
N SER A 98 19.90 -6.96 7.90
CA SER A 98 21.05 -6.59 8.72
C SER A 98 22.17 -5.94 7.89
N ALA A 99 22.43 -6.44 6.69
CA ALA A 99 23.39 -5.84 5.77
C ALA A 99 22.97 -4.42 5.35
N CYS A 100 21.68 -4.21 5.06
CA CYS A 100 21.15 -2.88 4.74
C CYS A 100 21.29 -1.90 5.92
N ILE A 101 20.88 -2.29 7.13
CA ILE A 101 21.01 -1.45 8.33
C ILE A 101 22.46 -1.04 8.55
N ASN A 102 23.38 -2.01 8.52
CA ASN A 102 24.80 -1.75 8.78
C ASN A 102 25.41 -0.85 7.68
N ALA A 103 25.11 -1.08 6.41
CA ALA A 103 25.62 -0.27 5.31
C ALA A 103 25.14 1.19 5.39
N VAL A 104 23.90 1.43 5.76
CA VAL A 104 23.35 2.78 5.98
C VAL A 104 24.06 3.43 7.18
N LYS A 105 24.12 2.72 8.31
CA LYS A 105 24.78 3.24 9.53
C LYS A 105 26.26 3.62 9.29
N GLU A 106 27.00 2.77 8.61
CA GLU A 106 28.42 3.02 8.30
C GLU A 106 28.62 4.15 7.29
N THR A 107 27.66 4.46 6.46
CA THR A 107 27.80 5.47 5.38
C THR A 107 27.25 6.82 5.82
N LYS A 108 26.13 6.84 6.55
CA LYS A 108 25.40 8.07 6.93
C LYS A 108 25.46 8.36 8.43
N ASP A 109 26.01 7.46 9.27
CA ASP A 109 25.97 7.52 10.74
C ASP A 109 24.55 7.65 11.34
N ILE A 110 23.56 7.04 10.66
CA ILE A 110 22.17 6.94 11.10
C ILE A 110 21.74 5.50 11.18
N THR A 111 20.83 5.17 12.10
CA THR A 111 20.16 3.88 12.12
C THR A 111 18.83 4.01 11.37
N PRO A 112 18.66 3.31 10.23
CA PRO A 112 17.42 3.41 9.46
C PRO A 112 16.26 2.76 10.22
N GLU A 113 15.08 3.31 10.06
CA GLU A 113 13.83 2.68 10.49
C GLU A 113 13.42 1.59 9.52
N LEU A 114 12.99 0.44 10.05
CA LEU A 114 12.35 -0.61 9.26
C LEU A 114 10.85 -0.33 9.19
N SER A 115 10.35 -0.16 8.00
CA SER A 115 8.96 0.24 7.78
C SER A 115 8.35 -0.50 6.58
N THR A 116 7.06 -0.76 6.64
CA THR A 116 6.24 -1.21 5.50
C THR A 116 5.43 -0.07 4.90
N SER A 117 5.61 1.16 5.39
CA SER A 117 5.00 2.35 4.83
C SER A 117 5.69 2.73 3.52
N GLY A 118 4.95 3.34 2.62
CA GLY A 118 5.48 3.82 1.34
C GLY A 118 4.61 3.47 0.16
N GLY A 119 5.15 3.73 -1.03
CA GLY A 119 4.50 3.41 -2.30
C GLY A 119 4.59 1.91 -2.63
N THR A 120 3.77 1.49 -3.55
CA THR A 120 3.85 0.15 -4.12
C THR A 120 5.03 0.06 -5.08
N SER A 121 5.88 -0.95 -4.95
CA SER A 121 7.01 -1.22 -5.84
C SER A 121 6.88 -2.54 -6.58
N ASP A 122 7.75 -2.76 -7.55
CA ASP A 122 7.83 -4.04 -8.27
C ASP A 122 8.41 -5.17 -7.42
N GLY A 123 8.98 -4.85 -6.26
CA GLY A 123 9.40 -5.81 -5.24
C GLY A 123 8.27 -6.75 -4.81
N ARG A 124 7.00 -6.29 -4.88
CA ARG A 124 5.83 -7.13 -4.60
C ARG A 124 5.72 -8.39 -5.48
N PHE A 125 6.20 -8.34 -6.70
CA PHE A 125 6.19 -9.51 -7.60
C PHE A 125 7.31 -10.49 -7.26
N ILE A 126 8.49 -9.98 -6.96
CA ILE A 126 9.67 -10.78 -6.61
C ILE A 126 9.48 -11.45 -5.25
N ALA A 127 8.86 -10.76 -4.29
CA ALA A 127 8.58 -11.31 -2.97
C ALA A 127 7.65 -12.53 -3.00
N GLN A 128 6.73 -12.61 -3.97
CA GLN A 128 5.83 -13.76 -4.14
C GLN A 128 6.58 -15.06 -4.51
N GLU A 129 7.75 -14.94 -5.12
CA GLU A 129 8.63 -16.06 -5.47
C GLU A 129 9.51 -16.53 -4.29
N GLY A 130 9.24 -16.04 -3.08
CA GLY A 130 9.99 -16.39 -1.87
C GLY A 130 11.34 -15.67 -1.74
N THR A 131 11.63 -14.69 -2.58
CA THR A 131 12.85 -13.89 -2.52
C THR A 131 12.71 -12.79 -1.47
N GLN A 132 13.75 -12.58 -0.66
CA GLN A 132 13.81 -11.47 0.26
C GLN A 132 13.96 -10.15 -0.52
N VAL A 133 13.16 -9.16 -0.16
CA VAL A 133 13.15 -7.84 -0.80
C VAL A 133 13.27 -6.75 0.26
N VAL A 134 14.24 -5.84 0.08
CA VAL A 134 14.34 -4.60 0.85
C VAL A 134 14.34 -3.44 -0.13
N GLU A 135 13.46 -2.49 0.11
CA GLU A 135 13.42 -1.25 -0.64
C GLU A 135 14.27 -0.20 0.08
N LEU A 136 15.30 0.26 -0.58
CA LEU A 136 16.21 1.27 -0.08
C LEU A 136 16.50 2.26 -1.19
N GLY A 137 16.17 3.51 -0.97
CA GLY A 137 16.34 4.58 -1.95
C GLY A 137 16.88 5.87 -1.32
N PRO A 138 17.00 6.93 -2.10
CA PRO A 138 17.35 8.26 -1.61
C PRO A 138 16.21 8.83 -0.77
N VAL A 139 16.49 9.91 -0.04
CA VAL A 139 15.47 10.68 0.68
C VAL A 139 14.41 11.17 -0.32
N ASN A 140 13.14 10.84 -0.07
CA ASN A 140 12.03 11.09 -0.98
C ASN A 140 11.11 12.25 -0.54
N ALA A 141 11.65 13.26 0.14
CA ALA A 141 10.88 14.36 0.71
C ALA A 141 10.00 15.13 -0.30
N THR A 142 10.36 15.08 -1.58
CA THR A 142 9.64 15.77 -2.66
C THR A 142 8.96 14.82 -3.64
N ILE A 143 8.81 13.55 -3.26
CA ILE A 143 8.17 12.54 -4.13
C ILE A 143 6.77 13.00 -4.57
N HIS A 144 6.45 12.84 -5.85
CA HIS A 144 5.19 13.24 -6.48
C HIS A 144 4.87 14.75 -6.42
N GLN A 145 5.85 15.59 -6.10
CA GLN A 145 5.69 17.05 -6.10
C GLN A 145 6.20 17.68 -7.40
N VAL A 146 5.70 18.88 -7.69
CA VAL A 146 6.28 19.70 -8.76
C VAL A 146 7.72 20.06 -8.35
N ASN A 147 8.67 19.89 -9.28
CA ASN A 147 10.11 20.02 -9.04
C ASN A 147 10.67 18.96 -8.08
N GLU A 148 10.17 17.73 -8.17
CA GLU A 148 10.74 16.57 -7.48
C GLU A 148 12.26 16.53 -7.68
N SER A 149 13.00 16.37 -6.59
CA SER A 149 14.46 16.48 -6.60
C SER A 149 15.09 15.60 -5.53
N VAL A 150 16.35 15.26 -5.74
CA VAL A 150 17.21 14.54 -4.81
C VAL A 150 18.57 15.23 -4.73
N LEU A 151 19.20 15.17 -3.58
CA LEU A 151 20.57 15.68 -3.43
C LEU A 151 21.55 14.76 -4.18
N ILE A 152 22.49 15.33 -4.92
CA ILE A 152 23.56 14.56 -5.62
C ILE A 152 24.35 13.73 -4.63
N GLN A 153 24.62 14.27 -3.43
CA GLN A 153 25.32 13.55 -2.36
C GLN A 153 24.58 12.28 -1.94
N ASP A 154 23.23 12.30 -1.90
CA ASP A 154 22.45 11.12 -1.53
C ASP A 154 22.56 10.00 -2.57
N LEU A 155 22.75 10.32 -3.85
CA LEU A 155 23.00 9.33 -4.90
C LEU A 155 24.39 8.69 -4.75
N GLU A 156 25.41 9.49 -4.41
CA GLU A 156 26.76 8.97 -4.15
C GLU A 156 26.78 8.07 -2.89
N ASP A 157 26.11 8.50 -1.83
CA ASP A 157 25.99 7.72 -0.61
C ASP A 157 25.23 6.42 -0.84
N LEU A 158 24.14 6.46 -1.63
CA LEU A 158 23.37 5.28 -1.99
C LEU A 158 24.22 4.28 -2.78
N SER A 159 25.06 4.73 -3.72
CA SER A 159 26.00 3.88 -4.44
C SER A 159 26.97 3.17 -3.49
N ARG A 160 27.51 3.88 -2.49
CA ARG A 160 28.39 3.29 -1.45
C ARG A 160 27.65 2.28 -0.59
N ILE A 161 26.40 2.59 -0.20
CA ILE A 161 25.55 1.70 0.58
C ILE A 161 25.31 0.39 -0.17
N TYR A 162 24.89 0.45 -1.44
CA TYR A 162 24.70 -0.75 -2.24
C TYR A 162 25.99 -1.58 -2.41
N SER A 163 27.13 -0.94 -2.63
CA SER A 163 28.40 -1.63 -2.72
C SER A 163 28.74 -2.40 -1.42
N LYS A 164 28.46 -1.82 -0.27
CA LYS A 164 28.65 -2.49 1.03
C LYS A 164 27.68 -3.66 1.26
N ILE A 165 26.40 -3.49 0.86
CA ILE A 165 25.40 -4.56 0.94
C ILE A 165 25.83 -5.75 0.08
N LEU A 166 26.20 -5.50 -1.17
CA LEU A 166 26.66 -6.55 -2.09
C LEU A 166 27.91 -7.28 -1.58
N ALA A 167 28.91 -6.53 -1.09
CA ALA A 167 30.10 -7.12 -0.50
C ALA A 167 29.78 -7.99 0.73
N LYS A 168 28.73 -7.65 1.49
CA LYS A 168 28.32 -8.42 2.67
C LYS A 168 27.56 -9.70 2.34
N ILE A 169 26.77 -9.69 1.27
CA ILE A 169 25.87 -10.80 0.92
C ILE A 169 26.50 -11.76 -0.08
N LEU A 170 27.35 -11.29 -0.97
CA LEU A 170 27.91 -12.09 -2.05
C LEU A 170 29.31 -12.65 -1.76
N VAL A 171 29.91 -12.32 -0.63
CA VAL A 171 31.23 -12.81 -0.20
C VAL A 171 31.09 -13.60 1.11
#